data_713a7dbdd6b64dd29b1c93354e01f450
#
_entry.id   713a7dbdd6b64dd29b1c93354e01f450
#
_cell.length_a   1.000
_cell.length_b   1.000
_cell.length_c   1.000
_cell.angle_alpha   90.00
_cell.angle_beta   90.00
_cell.angle_gamma   90.00
#
_symmetry.space_group_name_H-M   'P 1'
#
loop_
_entity.id
_entity.type
_entity.pdbx_description
1 polymer ?
#
loop_
_entity_poly.entity_id
_entity_poly.type
_entity_poly.pdbx_seq_one_letter_code
_entity_poly.pdbx_strand_id
1 'polypeptide(L)'
;NKTSQLVKDWFDLYLEDLDTLFLYLSQHYKVRLHERKSLIILDEIQLCPRARAAIKFLVADGRYDYIETGSLVSIKKNTQGIVLPSEERAVQMYPMDFEEFLWATGNDMLMDLIRKMYAERKPMGQAFHRQAMDAFRLYMIVGGMPQAVRKYVETKDFDAVDAAKGDVLTIYRKDIFHYAGEIADKVASIFD
;
A
#
# COMPACT_ATOMS: atom_id res chain seq x y z
N ASN A 1 8.72 4.94 -18.79
CA ASN A 1 8.22 6.32 -18.57
C ASN A 1 9.44 7.26 -18.49
N LYS A 2 9.53 8.27 -19.38
CA LYS A 2 10.68 9.21 -19.46
C LYS A 2 10.92 9.95 -18.13
N THR A 3 9.87 10.31 -17.43
CA THR A 3 9.94 10.99 -16.12
C THR A 3 10.63 10.12 -15.06
N SER A 4 10.30 8.84 -15.02
CA SER A 4 10.90 7.88 -14.10
C SER A 4 12.40 7.71 -14.36
N GLN A 5 12.84 7.69 -15.61
CA GLN A 5 14.28 7.57 -15.93
C GLN A 5 15.06 8.82 -15.51
N LEU A 6 14.53 10.01 -15.79
CA LEU A 6 15.17 11.27 -15.42
C LEU A 6 15.40 11.37 -13.89
N VAL A 7 14.41 10.99 -13.08
CA VAL A 7 14.54 10.98 -11.62
C VAL A 7 15.61 9.97 -11.16
N LYS A 8 15.67 8.79 -11.79
CA LYS A 8 16.73 7.80 -11.50
C LYS A 8 18.12 8.36 -11.79
N ASP A 9 18.27 9.03 -12.93
CA ASP A 9 19.54 9.65 -13.33
C ASP A 9 19.98 10.71 -12.30
N TRP A 10 19.07 11.45 -11.70
CA TRP A 10 19.41 12.41 -10.63
C TRP A 10 19.88 11.74 -9.35
N PHE A 11 19.30 10.60 -8.96
CA PHE A 11 19.82 9.82 -7.83
C PHE A 11 21.20 9.24 -8.11
N ASP A 12 21.53 8.94 -9.37
CA ASP A 12 22.86 8.48 -9.76
C ASP A 12 23.89 9.62 -9.74
N LEU A 13 23.50 10.82 -10.18
CA LEU A 13 24.41 11.96 -10.37
C LEU A 13 24.60 12.81 -9.11
N TYR A 14 23.55 12.99 -8.29
CA TYR A 14 23.53 14.00 -7.23
C TYR A 14 23.35 13.43 -5.83
N LEU A 15 23.62 12.14 -5.62
CA LEU A 15 23.51 11.56 -4.27
C LEU A 15 24.50 12.16 -3.26
N GLU A 16 25.65 12.66 -3.73
CA GLU A 16 26.65 13.33 -2.91
C GLU A 16 26.37 14.85 -2.76
N ASP A 17 25.44 15.40 -3.53
CA ASP A 17 24.98 16.79 -3.47
C ASP A 17 23.45 16.83 -3.32
N LEU A 18 22.99 16.62 -2.08
CA LEU A 18 21.56 16.56 -1.78
C LEU A 18 20.85 17.91 -2.02
N ASP A 19 21.56 19.03 -1.96
CA ASP A 19 20.98 20.36 -2.23
C ASP A 19 20.54 20.44 -3.69
N THR A 20 21.43 20.04 -4.59
CA THR A 20 21.12 19.96 -6.03
C THR A 20 20.04 18.93 -6.30
N LEU A 21 20.08 17.73 -5.69
CA LEU A 21 19.06 16.70 -5.85
C LEU A 21 17.68 17.23 -5.48
N PHE A 22 17.51 17.83 -4.30
CA PHE A 22 16.21 18.36 -3.86
C PHE A 22 15.76 19.55 -4.68
N LEU A 23 16.67 20.38 -5.18
CA LEU A 23 16.32 21.47 -6.09
C LEU A 23 15.74 20.95 -7.41
N TYR A 24 16.37 19.93 -8.01
CA TYR A 24 15.86 19.29 -9.24
C TYR A 24 14.50 18.63 -9.02
N LEU A 25 14.34 17.87 -7.93
CA LEU A 25 13.07 17.26 -7.58
C LEU A 25 11.97 18.31 -7.36
N SER A 26 12.26 19.38 -6.60
CA SER A 26 11.33 20.49 -6.35
C SER A 26 10.89 21.16 -7.64
N GLN A 27 11.85 21.46 -8.53
CA GLN A 27 11.56 22.09 -9.80
C GLN A 27 10.75 21.18 -10.73
N HIS A 28 11.07 19.90 -10.78
CA HIS A 28 10.39 18.93 -11.65
C HIS A 28 8.94 18.70 -11.24
N TYR A 29 8.71 18.50 -9.95
CA TYR A 29 7.37 18.27 -9.42
C TYR A 29 6.61 19.57 -9.11
N LYS A 30 7.26 20.75 -9.27
CA LYS A 30 6.70 22.08 -8.96
C LYS A 30 6.19 22.17 -7.52
N VAL A 31 6.93 21.58 -6.59
CA VAL A 31 6.61 21.54 -5.17
C VAL A 31 7.74 22.17 -4.38
N ARG A 32 7.43 23.05 -3.45
CA ARG A 32 8.39 23.61 -2.52
C ARG A 32 8.55 22.70 -1.31
N LEU A 33 9.77 22.23 -1.08
CA LEU A 33 10.09 21.45 0.11
C LEU A 33 10.39 22.38 1.29
N HIS A 34 9.89 22.00 2.46
CA HIS A 34 10.10 22.73 3.72
C HIS A 34 10.75 21.80 4.74
N GLU A 35 11.89 22.21 5.28
CA GLU A 35 12.63 21.42 6.28
C GLU A 35 11.74 21.08 7.48
N ARG A 36 11.81 19.83 7.94
CA ARG A 36 11.05 19.27 9.06
C ARG A 36 9.51 19.35 8.93
N LYS A 37 9.00 19.63 7.71
CA LYS A 37 7.56 19.74 7.44
C LYS A 37 7.15 19.03 6.15
N SER A 38 8.07 18.66 5.27
CA SER A 38 7.78 17.94 4.04
C SER A 38 8.04 16.47 4.22
N LEU A 39 7.11 15.66 3.72
CA LEU A 39 7.22 14.22 3.58
C LEU A 39 7.51 13.88 2.11
N ILE A 40 8.55 13.10 1.87
CA ILE A 40 8.91 12.61 0.55
C ILE A 40 8.48 11.13 0.45
N ILE A 41 7.64 10.82 -0.53
CA ILE A 41 7.18 9.46 -0.77
C ILE A 41 7.91 8.90 -1.99
N LEU A 42 8.65 7.82 -1.78
CA LEU A 42 9.34 7.07 -2.83
C LEU A 42 8.50 5.84 -3.17
N ASP A 43 7.65 6.00 -4.18
CA ASP A 43 6.72 4.98 -4.61
C ASP A 43 7.40 3.95 -5.52
N GLU A 44 7.08 2.66 -5.33
CA GLU A 44 7.68 1.54 -6.06
C GLU A 44 9.23 1.55 -6.02
N ILE A 45 9.78 1.71 -4.82
CA ILE A 45 11.23 1.92 -4.59
C ILE A 45 12.11 0.83 -5.20
N GLN A 46 11.60 -0.40 -5.34
CA GLN A 46 12.31 -1.50 -5.98
C GLN A 46 12.65 -1.24 -7.47
N LEU A 47 11.98 -0.27 -8.10
CA LEU A 47 12.29 0.14 -9.47
C LEU A 47 13.50 1.08 -9.56
N CYS A 48 13.99 1.57 -8.42
CA CYS A 48 15.17 2.44 -8.33
C CYS A 48 16.08 2.00 -7.17
N PRO A 49 16.89 0.93 -7.34
CA PRO A 49 17.79 0.43 -6.28
C PRO A 49 18.75 1.49 -5.75
N ARG A 50 19.14 2.46 -6.58
CA ARG A 50 20.00 3.58 -6.18
C ARG A 50 19.31 4.52 -5.18
N ALA A 51 18.04 4.87 -5.42
CA ALA A 51 17.24 5.63 -4.47
C ALA A 51 17.07 4.86 -3.14
N ARG A 52 16.86 3.55 -3.21
CA ARG A 52 16.79 2.68 -2.02
C ARG A 52 18.10 2.71 -1.22
N ALA A 53 19.26 2.66 -1.89
CA ALA A 53 20.56 2.77 -1.24
C ALA A 53 20.81 4.18 -0.66
N ALA A 54 20.19 5.20 -1.25
CA ALA A 54 20.29 6.59 -0.83
C ALA A 54 19.59 6.88 0.50
N ILE A 55 18.58 6.10 0.91
CA ILE A 55 17.77 6.36 2.10
C ILE A 55 18.60 6.62 3.34
N LYS A 56 19.66 5.85 3.55
CA LYS A 56 20.56 6.05 4.68
C LYS A 56 21.15 7.46 4.72
N PHE A 57 21.54 8.00 3.57
CA PHE A 57 22.11 9.35 3.45
C PHE A 57 21.02 10.41 3.59
N LEU A 58 19.84 10.18 3.00
CA LEU A 58 18.70 11.09 3.08
C LEU A 58 18.17 11.21 4.52
N VAL A 59 18.12 10.12 5.26
CA VAL A 59 17.72 10.12 6.68
C VAL A 59 18.78 10.80 7.55
N ALA A 60 20.09 10.55 7.28
CA ALA A 60 21.18 11.18 7.99
C ALA A 60 21.25 12.71 7.77
N ASP A 61 20.86 13.19 6.59
CA ASP A 61 20.69 14.62 6.28
C ASP A 61 19.63 15.31 7.17
N GLY A 62 18.56 14.60 7.50
CA GLY A 62 17.58 15.00 8.52
C GLY A 62 16.63 16.13 8.14
N ARG A 63 16.66 16.65 6.91
CA ARG A 63 15.78 17.74 6.46
C ARG A 63 14.34 17.34 6.27
N TYR A 64 14.10 16.12 5.81
CA TYR A 64 12.76 15.64 5.44
C TYR A 64 12.45 14.27 6.05
N ASP A 65 11.18 13.94 6.13
CA ASP A 65 10.72 12.60 6.47
C ASP A 65 10.45 11.80 5.18
N TYR A 66 10.61 10.47 5.25
CA TYR A 66 10.51 9.60 4.09
C TYR A 66 9.53 8.45 4.32
N ILE A 67 8.76 8.12 3.30
CA ILE A 67 8.00 6.87 3.20
C ILE A 67 8.41 6.18 1.90
N GLU A 68 8.68 4.89 2.00
CA GLU A 68 8.92 4.04 0.84
C GLU A 68 7.76 3.08 0.67
N THR A 69 7.32 2.88 -0.56
CA THR A 69 6.34 1.86 -0.90
C THR A 69 6.94 0.86 -1.86
N GLY A 70 6.38 -0.34 -1.90
CA GLY A 70 6.75 -1.36 -2.88
C GLY A 70 6.28 -2.75 -2.48
N SER A 71 6.28 -3.67 -3.44
CA SER A 71 5.92 -5.05 -3.16
C SER A 71 7.04 -5.78 -2.41
N LEU A 72 6.68 -6.52 -1.36
CA LEU A 72 7.64 -7.23 -0.51
C LEU A 72 8.54 -8.19 -1.30
N VAL A 73 7.97 -8.89 -2.29
CA VAL A 73 8.70 -9.84 -3.14
C VAL A 73 9.73 -9.11 -4.01
N SER A 74 9.33 -8.00 -4.61
CA SER A 74 10.19 -7.18 -5.47
C SER A 74 11.28 -6.48 -4.67
N ILE A 75 10.96 -5.97 -3.48
CA ILE A 75 11.93 -5.36 -2.58
C ILE A 75 13.00 -6.39 -2.22
N LYS A 76 12.63 -7.57 -1.72
CA LYS A 76 13.59 -8.62 -1.34
C LYS A 76 14.49 -9.06 -2.50
N LYS A 77 13.96 -9.16 -3.73
CA LYS A 77 14.72 -9.57 -4.90
C LYS A 77 15.71 -8.50 -5.37
N ASN A 78 15.28 -7.23 -5.36
CA ASN A 78 16.04 -6.13 -5.98
C ASN A 78 16.95 -5.39 -4.97
N THR A 79 16.85 -5.70 -3.67
CA THR A 79 17.64 -5.04 -2.61
C THR A 79 18.63 -5.98 -1.93
N GLN A 80 18.93 -7.14 -2.53
CA GLN A 80 19.97 -8.03 -2.02
C GLN A 80 21.33 -7.29 -1.99
N GLY A 81 21.94 -7.22 -0.80
CA GLY A 81 23.21 -6.53 -0.60
C GLY A 81 23.10 -5.02 -0.28
N ILE A 82 21.91 -4.44 -0.24
CA ILE A 82 21.71 -3.06 0.23
C ILE A 82 21.62 -3.05 1.75
N VAL A 83 22.46 -2.27 2.40
CA VAL A 83 22.40 -2.04 3.85
C VAL A 83 21.24 -1.10 4.15
N LEU A 84 20.23 -1.62 4.84
CA LEU A 84 19.09 -0.84 5.28
C LEU A 84 19.46 0.04 6.48
N PRO A 85 18.94 1.28 6.58
CA PRO A 85 19.14 2.10 7.77
C PRO A 85 18.45 1.46 8.98
N SER A 86 19.08 1.56 10.14
CA SER A 86 18.54 1.06 11.41
C SER A 86 17.26 1.81 11.85
N GLU A 87 17.06 2.99 11.30
CA GLU A 87 15.93 3.89 11.55
C GLU A 87 14.67 3.52 10.75
N GLU A 88 14.79 2.60 9.82
CA GLU A 88 13.66 2.16 9.01
C GLU A 88 12.67 1.31 9.82
N ARG A 89 11.39 1.68 9.74
CA ARG A 89 10.30 0.87 10.27
C ARG A 89 9.47 0.28 9.12
N ALA A 90 9.59 -1.02 8.92
CA ALA A 90 8.76 -1.73 7.96
C ALA A 90 7.33 -1.89 8.50
N VAL A 91 6.34 -1.50 7.70
CA VAL A 91 4.92 -1.69 7.96
C VAL A 91 4.33 -2.49 6.80
N GLN A 92 3.74 -3.63 7.12
CA GLN A 92 3.06 -4.44 6.12
C GLN A 92 1.62 -3.94 5.94
N MET A 93 1.26 -3.62 4.70
CA MET A 93 -0.12 -3.29 4.34
C MET A 93 -0.88 -4.56 3.98
N TYR A 94 -2.05 -4.72 4.59
CA TYR A 94 -2.99 -5.81 4.32
C TYR A 94 -4.24 -5.27 3.63
N PRO A 95 -5.06 -6.13 3.02
CA PRO A 95 -6.43 -5.76 2.68
C PRO A 95 -7.17 -5.23 3.92
N MET A 96 -8.19 -4.42 3.70
CA MET A 96 -9.02 -3.85 4.76
C MET A 96 -9.64 -4.97 5.61
N ASP A 97 -9.56 -4.83 6.92
CA ASP A 97 -10.27 -5.70 7.84
C ASP A 97 -11.75 -5.33 7.97
N PHE A 98 -12.49 -6.04 8.82
CA PHE A 98 -13.93 -5.80 8.99
C PHE A 98 -14.21 -4.41 9.59
N GLU A 99 -13.38 -3.93 10.50
CA GLU A 99 -13.53 -2.61 11.09
C GLU A 99 -13.31 -1.50 10.05
N GLU A 100 -12.22 -1.59 9.28
CA GLU A 100 -11.92 -0.65 8.20
C GLU A 100 -13.02 -0.67 7.11
N PHE A 101 -13.60 -1.85 6.84
CA PHE A 101 -14.76 -1.97 5.97
C PHE A 101 -15.99 -1.26 6.53
N LEU A 102 -16.24 -1.35 7.84
CA LEU A 102 -17.32 -0.62 8.49
C LEU A 102 -17.11 0.90 8.39
N TRP A 103 -15.89 1.38 8.57
CA TRP A 103 -15.56 2.80 8.37
C TRP A 103 -15.83 3.24 6.94
N ALA A 104 -15.34 2.48 5.96
CA ALA A 104 -15.53 2.78 4.55
C ALA A 104 -17.01 2.81 4.14
N THR A 105 -17.85 2.01 4.80
CA THR A 105 -19.29 1.94 4.52
C THR A 105 -20.15 2.87 5.37
N GLY A 106 -19.53 3.69 6.25
CA GLY A 106 -20.20 4.68 7.11
C GLY A 106 -20.91 4.06 8.32
N ASN A 107 -20.45 2.91 8.80
CA ASN A 107 -21.03 2.18 9.94
C ASN A 107 -20.02 1.99 11.09
N ASP A 108 -19.22 2.99 11.35
CA ASP A 108 -18.13 3.02 12.33
C ASP A 108 -18.59 2.73 13.76
N MET A 109 -19.72 3.31 14.18
CA MET A 109 -20.26 3.12 15.53
C MET A 109 -20.64 1.66 15.85
N LEU A 110 -20.88 0.83 14.84
CA LEU A 110 -21.20 -0.59 15.05
C LEU A 110 -20.03 -1.35 15.67
N MET A 111 -18.79 -1.01 15.27
CA MET A 111 -17.61 -1.67 15.83
C MET A 111 -17.40 -1.29 17.29
N ASP A 112 -17.65 -0.04 17.67
CA ASP A 112 -17.58 0.40 19.06
C ASP A 112 -18.59 -0.36 19.94
N LEU A 113 -19.81 -0.55 19.44
CA LEU A 113 -20.82 -1.36 20.12
C LEU A 113 -20.37 -2.81 20.28
N ILE A 114 -19.85 -3.44 19.22
CA ILE A 114 -19.34 -4.81 19.25
C ILE A 114 -18.25 -4.93 20.32
N ARG A 115 -17.25 -4.05 20.32
CA ARG A 115 -16.15 -4.05 21.29
C ARG A 115 -16.64 -3.91 22.72
N LYS A 116 -17.55 -2.96 22.95
CA LYS A 116 -18.13 -2.74 24.28
C LYS A 116 -18.85 -3.98 24.79
N MET A 117 -19.74 -4.55 23.98
CA MET A 117 -20.50 -5.74 24.39
C MET A 117 -19.60 -6.96 24.61
N TYR A 118 -18.59 -7.13 23.77
CA TYR A 118 -17.58 -8.17 23.94
C TYR A 118 -16.78 -8.02 25.23
N ALA A 119 -16.29 -6.81 25.52
CA ALA A 119 -15.54 -6.53 26.75
C ALA A 119 -16.37 -6.74 28.00
N GLU A 120 -17.65 -6.36 27.98
CA GLU A 120 -18.60 -6.56 29.09
C GLU A 120 -19.18 -7.97 29.15
N ARG A 121 -18.88 -8.84 28.15
CA ARG A 121 -19.45 -10.19 28.00
C ARG A 121 -20.99 -10.18 28.04
N LYS A 122 -21.60 -9.20 27.40
CA LYS A 122 -23.05 -9.03 27.32
C LYS A 122 -23.55 -9.24 25.89
N PRO A 123 -24.73 -9.80 25.70
CA PRO A 123 -25.34 -9.87 24.38
C PRO A 123 -25.74 -8.47 23.89
N MET A 124 -25.51 -8.17 22.62
CA MET A 124 -25.86 -6.88 22.01
C MET A 124 -27.36 -6.77 21.63
N GLY A 125 -28.13 -7.79 21.91
CA GLY A 125 -29.54 -7.88 21.52
C GLY A 125 -29.74 -8.31 20.06
N GLN A 126 -30.90 -8.84 19.76
CA GLN A 126 -31.17 -9.47 18.44
C GLN A 126 -31.04 -8.48 17.26
N ALA A 127 -31.51 -7.24 17.44
CA ALA A 127 -31.48 -6.23 16.37
C ALA A 127 -30.06 -5.89 15.94
N PHE A 128 -29.22 -5.52 16.89
CA PHE A 128 -27.82 -5.17 16.60
C PHE A 128 -26.96 -6.38 16.21
N HIS A 129 -27.24 -7.54 16.79
CA HIS A 129 -26.59 -8.77 16.36
C HIS A 129 -26.89 -9.08 14.89
N ARG A 130 -28.15 -8.96 14.45
CA ARG A 130 -28.53 -9.12 13.04
C ARG A 130 -27.82 -8.11 12.16
N GLN A 131 -27.82 -6.83 12.55
CA GLN A 131 -27.13 -5.78 11.81
C GLN A 131 -25.63 -6.08 11.65
N ALA A 132 -24.94 -6.52 12.72
CA ALA A 132 -23.54 -6.90 12.68
C ALA A 132 -23.30 -8.10 11.75
N MET A 133 -24.15 -9.12 11.81
CA MET A 133 -24.05 -10.30 10.96
C MET A 133 -24.32 -9.99 9.49
N ASP A 134 -25.23 -9.09 9.19
CA ASP A 134 -25.50 -8.66 7.80
C ASP A 134 -24.34 -7.84 7.24
N ALA A 135 -23.77 -6.94 8.04
CA ALA A 135 -22.55 -6.21 7.66
C ALA A 135 -21.35 -7.15 7.47
N PHE A 136 -21.20 -8.16 8.33
CA PHE A 136 -20.13 -9.15 8.19
C PHE A 136 -20.30 -10.03 6.95
N ARG A 137 -21.51 -10.47 6.64
CA ARG A 137 -21.81 -11.19 5.39
C ARG A 137 -21.49 -10.33 4.17
N LEU A 138 -21.85 -9.06 4.23
CA LEU A 138 -21.51 -8.11 3.17
C LEU A 138 -20.01 -7.99 2.98
N TYR A 139 -19.25 -7.87 4.07
CA TYR A 139 -17.78 -7.88 4.04
C TYR A 139 -17.23 -9.16 3.41
N MET A 140 -17.79 -10.32 3.75
CA MET A 140 -17.38 -11.61 3.15
C MET A 140 -17.61 -11.66 1.63
N ILE A 141 -18.67 -10.99 1.14
CA ILE A 141 -18.98 -10.93 -0.30
C ILE A 141 -18.08 -9.91 -1.01
N VAL A 142 -17.97 -8.71 -0.49
CA VAL A 142 -17.20 -7.61 -1.12
C VAL A 142 -15.69 -7.84 -0.96
N GLY A 143 -15.27 -8.33 0.21
CA GLY A 143 -13.87 -8.51 0.57
C GLY A 143 -13.22 -7.22 1.08
N GLY A 144 -11.92 -7.31 1.42
CA GLY A 144 -11.15 -6.20 1.97
C GLY A 144 -10.29 -5.45 0.94
N MET A 145 -10.34 -5.79 -0.35
CA MET A 145 -9.56 -5.05 -1.36
C MET A 145 -10.11 -3.64 -1.54
N PRO A 146 -9.30 -2.57 -1.33
CA PRO A 146 -9.78 -1.19 -1.35
C PRO A 146 -10.54 -0.81 -2.63
N GLN A 147 -10.11 -1.32 -3.79
CA GLN A 147 -10.80 -1.07 -5.07
C GLN A 147 -12.21 -1.67 -5.10
N ALA A 148 -12.37 -2.89 -4.58
CA ALA A 148 -13.67 -3.57 -4.49
C ALA A 148 -14.60 -2.87 -3.49
N VAL A 149 -14.06 -2.51 -2.32
CA VAL A 149 -14.80 -1.77 -1.28
C VAL A 149 -15.25 -0.41 -1.81
N ARG A 150 -14.36 0.36 -2.45
CA ARG A 150 -14.69 1.64 -3.07
C ARG A 150 -15.79 1.48 -4.11
N LYS A 151 -15.68 0.47 -4.99
CA LYS A 151 -16.69 0.21 -6.01
C LYS A 151 -18.05 -0.09 -5.39
N TYR A 152 -18.09 -0.89 -4.33
CA TYR A 152 -19.34 -1.16 -3.58
C TYR A 152 -19.91 0.12 -2.96
N VAL A 153 -19.08 0.96 -2.32
CA VAL A 153 -19.53 2.21 -1.69
C VAL A 153 -20.17 3.15 -2.72
N GLU A 154 -19.54 3.27 -3.90
CA GLU A 154 -19.99 4.15 -4.99
C GLU A 154 -21.26 3.66 -5.69
N THR A 155 -21.38 2.35 -5.94
CA THR A 155 -22.41 1.81 -6.84
C THR A 155 -23.47 0.95 -6.17
N LYS A 156 -23.14 0.31 -5.05
CA LYS A 156 -23.97 -0.75 -4.40
C LYS A 156 -24.28 -1.92 -5.35
N ASP A 157 -23.48 -2.10 -6.38
CA ASP A 157 -23.63 -3.09 -7.44
C ASP A 157 -22.57 -4.20 -7.27
N PHE A 158 -23.03 -5.45 -7.09
CA PHE A 158 -22.14 -6.60 -6.90
C PHE A 158 -21.45 -7.02 -8.20
N ASP A 159 -22.06 -6.85 -9.36
CA ASP A 159 -21.41 -7.15 -10.64
C ASP A 159 -20.21 -6.22 -10.86
N ALA A 160 -20.37 -4.94 -10.50
CA ALA A 160 -19.27 -3.98 -10.55
C ALA A 160 -18.15 -4.31 -9.54
N VAL A 161 -18.49 -4.83 -8.36
CA VAL A 161 -17.53 -5.32 -7.36
C VAL A 161 -16.78 -6.54 -7.88
N ASP A 162 -17.46 -7.51 -8.48
CA ASP A 162 -16.83 -8.72 -9.02
C ASP A 162 -15.93 -8.41 -10.20
N ALA A 163 -16.31 -7.47 -11.06
CA ALA A 163 -15.42 -6.95 -12.10
C ALA A 163 -14.13 -6.35 -11.51
N ALA A 164 -14.24 -5.51 -10.48
CA ALA A 164 -13.07 -4.93 -9.80
C ALA A 164 -12.16 -6.00 -9.16
N LYS A 165 -12.73 -7.05 -8.57
CA LYS A 165 -11.96 -8.19 -8.04
C LYS A 165 -11.28 -8.98 -9.17
N GLY A 166 -11.95 -9.19 -10.28
CA GLY A 166 -11.40 -9.84 -11.47
C GLY A 166 -10.20 -9.09 -12.04
N ASP A 167 -10.25 -7.77 -12.07
CA ASP A 167 -9.12 -6.91 -12.48
C ASP A 167 -7.90 -7.11 -11.57
N VAL A 168 -8.10 -7.15 -10.25
CA VAL A 168 -7.03 -7.42 -9.27
C VAL A 168 -6.41 -8.80 -9.49
N LEU A 169 -7.24 -9.84 -9.66
CA LEU A 169 -6.74 -11.20 -9.93
C LEU A 169 -5.95 -11.27 -11.25
N THR A 170 -6.39 -10.53 -12.26
CA THR A 170 -5.69 -10.43 -13.55
C THR A 170 -4.30 -9.81 -13.38
N ILE A 171 -4.18 -8.77 -12.54
CA ILE A 171 -2.88 -8.15 -12.22
C ILE A 171 -1.98 -9.18 -11.49
N TYR A 172 -2.49 -9.88 -10.48
CA TYR A 172 -1.71 -10.90 -9.77
C TYR A 172 -1.23 -12.03 -10.69
N ARG A 173 -2.06 -12.51 -11.62
CA ARG A 173 -1.63 -13.49 -12.62
C ARG A 173 -0.47 -12.97 -13.48
N LYS A 174 -0.54 -11.74 -13.94
CA LYS A 174 0.57 -11.11 -14.69
C LYS A 174 1.84 -10.99 -13.87
N ASP A 175 1.72 -10.63 -12.60
CA ASP A 175 2.84 -10.50 -11.68
C ASP A 175 3.49 -11.86 -11.40
N ILE A 176 2.73 -12.95 -11.31
CA ILE A 176 3.27 -14.32 -11.19
C ILE A 176 4.23 -14.61 -12.34
N PHE A 177 3.82 -14.38 -13.59
CA PHE A 177 4.67 -14.60 -14.75
C PHE A 177 5.91 -13.71 -14.76
N HIS A 178 5.79 -12.50 -14.24
CA HIS A 178 6.92 -11.57 -14.18
C HIS A 178 7.95 -11.95 -13.08
N TYR A 179 7.49 -12.42 -11.91
CA TYR A 179 8.36 -12.62 -10.74
C TYR A 179 8.72 -14.07 -10.45
N ALA A 180 7.91 -15.05 -10.85
CA ALA A 180 8.13 -16.45 -10.51
C ALA A 180 9.16 -17.17 -11.42
N GLY A 181 9.55 -16.57 -12.55
CA GLY A 181 10.56 -17.16 -13.45
C GLY A 181 10.19 -18.58 -13.90
N GLU A 182 11.11 -19.52 -13.76
CA GLU A 182 10.94 -20.92 -14.20
C GLU A 182 9.81 -21.70 -13.51
N ILE A 183 9.33 -21.22 -12.36
CA ILE A 183 8.21 -21.86 -11.64
C ILE A 183 6.87 -21.16 -11.87
N ALA A 184 6.80 -20.20 -12.80
CA ALA A 184 5.60 -19.40 -13.07
C ALA A 184 4.37 -20.26 -13.36
N ASP A 185 4.52 -21.30 -14.20
CA ASP A 185 3.42 -22.20 -14.56
C ASP A 185 2.89 -22.99 -13.35
N LYS A 186 3.80 -23.43 -12.45
CA LYS A 186 3.41 -24.13 -11.22
C LYS A 186 2.66 -23.20 -10.26
N VAL A 187 3.10 -21.94 -10.15
CA VAL A 187 2.44 -20.96 -9.30
C VAL A 187 1.09 -20.55 -9.90
N ALA A 188 1.03 -20.34 -11.22
CA ALA A 188 -0.21 -19.98 -11.91
C ALA A 188 -1.29 -21.07 -11.74
N SER A 189 -0.91 -22.36 -11.79
CA SER A 189 -1.85 -23.48 -11.62
C SER A 189 -2.50 -23.56 -10.22
N ILE A 190 -2.05 -22.79 -9.25
CA ILE A 190 -2.69 -22.66 -7.93
C ILE A 190 -3.89 -21.68 -7.98
N PHE A 191 -3.92 -20.82 -8.99
CA PHE A 191 -4.98 -19.80 -9.16
C PHE A 191 -6.11 -20.26 -10.08
N ASP A 192 -5.95 -21.38 -10.79
CA ASP A 192 -6.95 -21.99 -11.67
C ASP A 192 -7.67 -23.13 -10.95
#